data_a4771ae4bf8c12a5ff8eb26a5294c113
#
_entry.id   a4771ae4bf8c12a5ff8eb26a5294c113
#
_cell.length_a   1.000
_cell.length_b   1.000
_cell.length_c   1.000
_cell.angle_alpha   90.00
_cell.angle_beta   90.00
_cell.angle_gamma   90.00
#
_symmetry.space_group_name_H-M   'P 1'
#
loop_
_entity.id
_entity.type
_entity.pdbx_description
1 polymer ?
#
loop_
_entity_poly.entity_id
_entity_poly.type
_entity_poly.pdbx_seq_one_letter_code
_entity_poly.pdbx_strand_id
1 'polypeptide(L)'
;IKGFICITAHPDGCRENVRRQMEYVEKNGKTENGPKNVLIIGASTGYGLASRIALAFGSGANTLGIMFEKNATATRTATPGYYNTAAFEEFAKEKGLYAETINGDAFSVECKEQTIQKIREDLGKVDMVIYSLAAPRRTTPDGTTYTSVLKPVGEPFTNLSWNAKDNSLTTVTLEPANEEEGAATVKGMGGEDWSDWIDALHDADVLSEHAVTVAYSYIGPELTYPIYKEGTIGMAKKNLKECSDRINEKYQDAGIRSYVSVNKAVVTQASAAIPVVPLYFMILYKVMKAKNLHEGCIEQMDRLFRQKLTGTHAEQDAEGFIRMDDWELREDVQAEVMEAWNKITETELSEIADVDGYWEDFYHMFGFKFDNVDYDRDVPLV
;
A
#
# COMPACT_ATOMS: atom_id res chain seq x y z
N ILE A 1 -12.56 -14.24 13.07
CA ILE A 1 -11.95 -12.91 13.32
C ILE A 1 -12.15 -12.56 14.78
N LYS A 2 -11.10 -12.06 15.41
CA LYS A 2 -11.16 -11.58 16.78
C LYS A 2 -10.63 -10.14 16.83
N GLY A 3 -11.54 -9.16 16.87
CA GLY A 3 -11.19 -7.76 16.67
C GLY A 3 -10.62 -7.55 15.27
N PHE A 4 -9.46 -6.88 15.17
CA PHE A 4 -8.74 -6.67 13.90
C PHE A 4 -7.75 -7.79 13.55
N ILE A 5 -7.85 -8.97 14.17
CA ILE A 5 -7.00 -10.12 13.86
C ILE A 5 -7.79 -11.11 13.02
N CYS A 6 -7.34 -11.33 11.79
CA CYS A 6 -7.81 -12.39 10.92
C CYS A 6 -6.63 -13.25 10.49
N ILE A 7 -6.68 -14.54 10.82
CA ILE A 7 -5.61 -15.51 10.53
C ILE A 7 -5.98 -16.49 9.42
N THR A 8 -7.16 -16.32 8.83
CA THR A 8 -7.71 -17.18 7.80
C THR A 8 -7.99 -16.35 6.55
N ALA A 9 -7.61 -16.86 5.38
CA ALA A 9 -7.96 -16.26 4.10
C ALA A 9 -8.77 -17.26 3.27
N HIS A 10 -9.69 -16.76 2.45
CA HIS A 10 -10.49 -17.59 1.54
C HIS A 10 -9.93 -17.52 0.12
N PRO A 11 -9.44 -18.64 -0.46
CA PRO A 11 -8.82 -18.62 -1.79
C PRO A 11 -9.70 -18.03 -2.88
N ASP A 12 -10.96 -18.50 -2.99
CA ASP A 12 -11.90 -18.01 -4.01
C ASP A 12 -12.28 -16.54 -3.77
N GLY A 13 -12.40 -16.12 -2.52
CA GLY A 13 -12.68 -14.71 -2.21
C GLY A 13 -11.51 -13.79 -2.56
N CYS A 14 -10.28 -14.23 -2.30
CA CYS A 14 -9.08 -13.50 -2.75
C CYS A 14 -9.02 -13.42 -4.28
N ARG A 15 -9.35 -14.51 -4.98
CA ARG A 15 -9.47 -14.54 -6.44
C ARG A 15 -10.51 -13.53 -6.93
N GLU A 16 -11.68 -13.50 -6.31
CA GLU A 16 -12.75 -12.56 -6.65
C GLU A 16 -12.32 -11.11 -6.43
N ASN A 17 -11.61 -10.82 -5.36
CA ASN A 17 -11.05 -9.50 -5.11
C ASN A 17 -10.12 -9.05 -6.24
N VAL A 18 -9.20 -9.89 -6.67
CA VAL A 18 -8.28 -9.60 -7.78
C VAL A 18 -9.05 -9.46 -9.10
N ARG A 19 -10.05 -10.34 -9.35
CA ARG A 19 -10.89 -10.28 -10.55
C ARG A 19 -11.62 -8.94 -10.66
N ARG A 20 -12.24 -8.46 -9.57
CA ARG A 20 -12.95 -7.16 -9.54
C ARG A 20 -12.00 -5.99 -9.82
N GLN A 21 -10.80 -6.02 -9.25
CA GLN A 21 -9.79 -5.00 -9.51
C GLN A 21 -9.33 -5.01 -10.98
N MET A 22 -9.07 -6.19 -11.54
CA MET A 22 -8.73 -6.35 -12.97
C MET A 22 -9.84 -5.79 -13.88
N GLU A 23 -11.09 -6.17 -13.64
CA GLU A 23 -12.23 -5.70 -14.44
C GLU A 23 -12.42 -4.18 -14.36
N TYR A 24 -12.17 -3.58 -13.19
CA TYR A 24 -12.19 -2.14 -13.04
C TYR A 24 -11.20 -1.45 -13.98
N VAL A 25 -9.97 -1.95 -14.01
CA VAL A 25 -8.91 -1.40 -14.88
C VAL A 25 -9.24 -1.60 -16.35
N GLU A 26 -9.68 -2.81 -16.74
CA GLU A 26 -10.02 -3.13 -18.14
C GLU A 26 -11.20 -2.29 -18.64
N LYS A 27 -12.20 -2.04 -17.80
CA LYS A 27 -13.34 -1.18 -18.12
C LYS A 27 -12.94 0.25 -18.48
N ASN A 28 -11.88 0.76 -17.87
CA ASN A 28 -11.33 2.09 -18.14
C ASN A 28 -10.46 2.14 -19.41
N GLY A 29 -10.27 1.01 -20.07
CA GLY A 29 -9.50 0.91 -21.31
C GLY A 29 -7.99 0.86 -21.12
N LYS A 30 -7.24 0.87 -22.21
CA LYS A 30 -5.78 0.82 -22.19
C LYS A 30 -5.18 2.17 -21.76
N THR A 31 -4.08 2.08 -21.02
CA THR A 31 -3.26 3.24 -20.65
C THR A 31 -2.17 3.43 -21.71
N GLU A 32 -2.04 4.64 -22.24
CA GLU A 32 -0.99 4.98 -23.18
C GLU A 32 0.33 5.30 -22.46
N ASN A 33 1.44 5.06 -23.15
CA ASN A 33 2.80 5.35 -22.67
C ASN A 33 3.17 4.71 -21.31
N GLY A 34 2.56 3.57 -21.00
CA GLY A 34 2.91 2.81 -19.81
C GLY A 34 4.25 2.07 -19.93
N PRO A 35 4.79 1.59 -18.81
CA PRO A 35 6.02 0.81 -18.80
C PRO A 35 5.84 -0.55 -19.46
N LYS A 36 6.96 -1.16 -19.91
CA LYS A 36 6.96 -2.50 -20.49
C LYS A 36 7.21 -3.59 -19.45
N ASN A 37 8.23 -3.40 -18.62
CA ASN A 37 8.68 -4.37 -17.63
C ASN A 37 8.75 -3.70 -16.26
N VAL A 38 7.97 -4.20 -15.32
CA VAL A 38 7.83 -3.58 -14.00
C VAL A 38 8.24 -4.55 -12.91
N LEU A 39 9.06 -4.07 -11.99
CA LEU A 39 9.33 -4.72 -10.71
C LEU A 39 8.45 -4.07 -9.64
N ILE A 40 7.67 -4.87 -8.91
CA ILE A 40 6.86 -4.41 -7.79
C ILE A 40 7.37 -5.07 -6.51
N ILE A 41 7.91 -4.28 -5.60
CA ILE A 41 8.39 -4.71 -4.29
C ILE A 41 7.25 -4.48 -3.29
N GLY A 42 6.77 -5.57 -2.65
CA GLY A 42 5.56 -5.55 -1.85
C GLY A 42 4.28 -5.70 -2.69
N ALA A 43 4.21 -6.75 -3.54
CA ALA A 43 3.26 -6.88 -4.64
C ALA A 43 1.96 -7.63 -4.29
N SER A 44 1.79 -8.13 -3.07
CA SER A 44 0.77 -9.14 -2.77
C SER A 44 -0.55 -8.60 -2.21
N THR A 45 -0.55 -7.39 -1.68
CA THR A 45 -1.73 -6.75 -1.06
C THR A 45 -1.73 -5.24 -1.27
N GLY A 46 -2.84 -4.60 -0.93
CA GLY A 46 -2.96 -3.14 -0.85
C GLY A 46 -2.54 -2.40 -2.13
N TYR A 47 -1.81 -1.31 -1.96
CA TYR A 47 -1.37 -0.47 -3.06
C TYR A 47 -0.34 -1.15 -3.99
N GLY A 48 0.49 -2.04 -3.46
CA GLY A 48 1.43 -2.80 -4.28
C GLY A 48 0.74 -3.75 -5.26
N LEU A 49 -0.23 -4.52 -4.77
CA LEU A 49 -1.07 -5.37 -5.61
C LEU A 49 -1.87 -4.55 -6.63
N ALA A 50 -2.52 -3.47 -6.18
CA ALA A 50 -3.29 -2.60 -7.06
C ALA A 50 -2.42 -1.96 -8.15
N SER A 51 -1.19 -1.57 -7.84
CA SER A 51 -0.21 -1.07 -8.81
C SER A 51 0.12 -2.12 -9.86
N ARG A 52 0.37 -3.36 -9.42
CA ARG A 52 0.65 -4.48 -10.31
C ARG A 52 -0.51 -4.77 -11.26
N ILE A 53 -1.73 -4.79 -10.72
CA ILE A 53 -2.96 -4.99 -11.51
C ILE A 53 -3.16 -3.85 -12.51
N ALA A 54 -3.05 -2.59 -12.08
CA ALA A 54 -3.23 -1.43 -12.94
C ALA A 54 -2.21 -1.40 -14.10
N LEU A 55 -0.96 -1.71 -13.83
CA LEU A 55 0.10 -1.72 -14.85
C LEU A 55 0.01 -2.91 -15.79
N ALA A 56 -0.32 -4.11 -15.29
CA ALA A 56 -0.49 -5.29 -16.11
C ALA A 56 -1.70 -5.17 -17.04
N PHE A 57 -2.88 -4.88 -16.50
CA PHE A 57 -4.13 -4.91 -17.27
C PHE A 57 -4.47 -3.56 -17.92
N GLY A 58 -3.95 -2.46 -17.43
CA GLY A 58 -4.08 -1.15 -18.04
C GLY A 58 -3.05 -0.88 -19.12
N SER A 59 -1.76 -1.08 -18.82
CA SER A 59 -0.65 -0.80 -19.74
C SER A 59 -0.17 -2.02 -20.53
N GLY A 60 -0.60 -3.23 -20.19
CA GLY A 60 -0.08 -4.47 -20.80
C GLY A 60 1.35 -4.79 -20.36
N ALA A 61 1.76 -4.33 -19.18
CA ALA A 61 3.11 -4.52 -18.67
C ALA A 61 3.39 -5.96 -18.25
N ASN A 62 4.61 -6.44 -18.51
CA ASN A 62 5.18 -7.59 -17.84
C ASN A 62 5.53 -7.23 -16.41
N THR A 63 5.24 -8.10 -15.46
CA THR A 63 5.48 -7.79 -14.04
C THR A 63 6.23 -8.90 -13.33
N LEU A 64 7.24 -8.50 -12.54
CA LEU A 64 7.88 -9.33 -11.55
C LEU A 64 7.52 -8.77 -10.17
N GLY A 65 6.89 -9.58 -9.33
CA GLY A 65 6.49 -9.19 -7.97
C GLY A 65 7.41 -9.78 -6.91
N ILE A 66 7.64 -9.04 -5.85
CA ILE A 66 8.28 -9.53 -4.63
C ILE A 66 7.22 -9.52 -3.53
N MET A 67 7.04 -10.65 -2.88
CA MET A 67 6.13 -10.81 -1.73
C MET A 67 6.83 -11.53 -0.58
N PHE A 68 6.28 -11.44 0.61
CA PHE A 68 6.73 -12.18 1.78
C PHE A 68 5.52 -12.77 2.50
N GLU A 69 5.03 -13.88 1.94
CA GLU A 69 3.76 -14.51 2.33
C GLU A 69 3.99 -15.91 2.88
N LYS A 70 3.13 -16.32 3.82
CA LYS A 70 3.15 -17.68 4.36
C LYS A 70 2.33 -18.61 3.48
N ASN A 71 2.94 -19.73 3.11
CA ASN A 71 2.26 -20.80 2.38
C ASN A 71 1.19 -21.47 3.25
N ALA A 72 0.24 -22.12 2.60
CA ALA A 72 -0.72 -22.99 3.27
C ALA A 72 -0.03 -24.23 3.85
N THR A 73 -0.65 -24.80 4.88
CA THR A 73 -0.30 -26.09 5.46
C THR A 73 -1.54 -26.99 5.45
N ALA A 74 -1.42 -28.23 5.89
CA ALA A 74 -2.56 -29.16 5.96
C ALA A 74 -3.73 -28.64 6.83
N THR A 75 -3.47 -27.72 7.77
CA THR A 75 -4.47 -27.22 8.75
C THR A 75 -4.64 -25.72 8.76
N ARG A 76 -3.92 -24.98 7.93
CA ARG A 76 -3.94 -23.51 7.91
C ARG A 76 -3.93 -23.00 6.48
N THR A 77 -4.76 -22.01 6.21
CA THR A 77 -4.71 -21.27 4.94
C THR A 77 -3.37 -20.55 4.79
N ALA A 78 -2.98 -20.28 3.56
CA ALA A 78 -1.95 -19.29 3.28
C ALA A 78 -2.41 -17.89 3.75
N THR A 79 -1.50 -16.95 3.78
CA THR A 79 -1.86 -15.54 3.95
C THR A 79 -2.56 -14.99 2.70
N PRO A 80 -3.43 -13.95 2.83
CA PRO A 80 -4.23 -13.47 1.69
C PRO A 80 -3.42 -13.12 0.46
N GLY A 81 -2.25 -12.51 0.66
CA GLY A 81 -1.38 -12.11 -0.45
C GLY A 81 -0.88 -13.26 -1.31
N TYR A 82 -0.75 -14.44 -0.75
CA TYR A 82 -0.42 -15.65 -1.51
C TYR A 82 -1.52 -15.99 -2.53
N TYR A 83 -2.79 -16.00 -2.09
CA TYR A 83 -3.92 -16.30 -2.98
C TYR A 83 -4.20 -15.18 -3.98
N ASN A 84 -4.04 -13.93 -3.56
CA ASN A 84 -4.13 -12.78 -4.46
C ASN A 84 -3.11 -12.89 -5.60
N THR A 85 -1.86 -13.25 -5.26
CA THR A 85 -0.78 -13.38 -6.23
C THR A 85 -1.03 -14.52 -7.20
N ALA A 86 -1.46 -15.68 -6.71
CA ALA A 86 -1.79 -16.84 -7.55
C ALA A 86 -2.91 -16.49 -8.56
N ALA A 87 -3.96 -15.82 -8.11
CA ALA A 87 -5.04 -15.35 -8.97
C ALA A 87 -4.57 -14.32 -10.00
N PHE A 88 -3.74 -13.35 -9.57
CA PHE A 88 -3.18 -12.35 -10.48
C PHE A 88 -2.34 -12.99 -11.59
N GLU A 89 -1.45 -13.92 -11.26
CA GLU A 89 -0.61 -14.61 -12.22
C GLU A 89 -1.42 -15.43 -13.23
N GLU A 90 -2.49 -16.10 -12.77
CA GLU A 90 -3.41 -16.83 -13.63
C GLU A 90 -4.09 -15.90 -14.63
N PHE A 91 -4.69 -14.80 -14.16
CA PHE A 91 -5.35 -13.82 -15.03
C PHE A 91 -4.38 -13.13 -16.01
N ALA A 92 -3.17 -12.79 -15.56
CA ALA A 92 -2.15 -12.23 -16.42
C ALA A 92 -1.73 -13.21 -17.52
N LYS A 93 -1.53 -14.48 -17.19
CA LYS A 93 -1.21 -15.55 -18.13
C LYS A 93 -2.31 -15.76 -19.18
N GLU A 94 -3.58 -15.73 -18.76
CA GLU A 94 -4.72 -15.80 -19.68
C GLU A 94 -4.72 -14.65 -20.71
N LYS A 95 -4.16 -13.50 -20.34
CA LYS A 95 -4.00 -12.33 -21.23
C LYS A 95 -2.68 -12.33 -22.01
N GLY A 96 -1.87 -13.39 -21.88
CA GLY A 96 -0.56 -13.48 -22.53
C GLY A 96 0.51 -12.57 -21.96
N LEU A 97 0.37 -12.12 -20.70
CA LEU A 97 1.32 -11.28 -20.00
C LEU A 97 2.28 -12.14 -19.17
N TYR A 98 3.54 -11.73 -19.14
CA TYR A 98 4.50 -12.25 -18.17
C TYR A 98 4.12 -11.78 -16.76
N ALA A 99 3.99 -12.71 -15.84
CA ALA A 99 3.75 -12.44 -14.43
C ALA A 99 4.39 -13.54 -13.58
N GLU A 100 5.45 -13.20 -12.91
CA GLU A 100 6.18 -14.09 -12.01
C GLU A 100 6.38 -13.41 -10.66
N THR A 101 6.57 -14.19 -9.60
CA THR A 101 6.73 -13.67 -8.25
C THR A 101 7.82 -14.42 -7.49
N ILE A 102 8.62 -13.68 -6.73
CA ILE A 102 9.57 -14.21 -5.77
C ILE A 102 8.95 -14.04 -4.38
N ASN A 103 8.82 -15.14 -3.64
CA ASN A 103 8.40 -15.13 -2.25
C ASN A 103 9.65 -15.13 -1.35
N GLY A 104 10.04 -13.97 -0.85
CA GLY A 104 11.25 -13.81 -0.06
C GLY A 104 11.29 -12.48 0.67
N ASP A 105 12.19 -12.37 1.63
CA ASP A 105 12.42 -11.13 2.36
C ASP A 105 13.09 -10.09 1.46
N ALA A 106 12.34 -9.07 1.06
CA ALA A 106 12.81 -7.99 0.19
C ALA A 106 14.00 -7.20 0.78
N PHE A 107 14.19 -7.22 2.09
CA PHE A 107 15.33 -6.58 2.74
C PHE A 107 16.63 -7.39 2.61
N SER A 108 16.54 -8.68 2.28
CA SER A 108 17.69 -9.55 2.19
C SER A 108 18.51 -9.35 0.92
N VAL A 109 19.80 -9.63 1.03
CA VAL A 109 20.71 -9.65 -0.14
C VAL A 109 20.30 -10.75 -1.11
N GLU A 110 19.93 -11.93 -0.59
CA GLU A 110 19.52 -13.09 -1.37
C GLU A 110 18.31 -12.79 -2.26
N CYS A 111 17.31 -12.10 -1.71
CA CYS A 111 16.13 -11.72 -2.48
C CYS A 111 16.47 -10.74 -3.61
N LYS A 112 17.34 -9.78 -3.35
CA LYS A 112 17.82 -8.82 -4.38
C LYS A 112 18.60 -9.55 -5.48
N GLU A 113 19.50 -10.45 -5.13
CA GLU A 113 20.28 -11.25 -6.08
C GLU A 113 19.40 -12.15 -6.95
N GLN A 114 18.44 -12.86 -6.35
CA GLN A 114 17.46 -13.69 -7.07
C GLN A 114 16.62 -12.84 -8.04
N THR A 115 16.21 -11.66 -7.61
CA THR A 115 15.44 -10.73 -8.43
C THR A 115 16.24 -10.25 -9.63
N ILE A 116 17.47 -9.85 -9.42
CA ILE A 116 18.40 -9.42 -10.49
C ILE A 116 18.61 -10.54 -11.50
N GLN A 117 18.87 -11.75 -11.03
CA GLN A 117 19.02 -12.92 -11.88
C GLN A 117 17.78 -13.15 -12.74
N LYS A 118 16.60 -13.14 -12.12
CA LYS A 118 15.34 -13.37 -12.82
C LYS A 118 15.01 -12.27 -13.83
N ILE A 119 15.27 -11.00 -13.51
CA ILE A 119 15.13 -9.91 -14.49
C ILE A 119 16.02 -10.14 -15.68
N ARG A 120 17.30 -10.48 -15.46
CA ARG A 120 18.28 -10.70 -16.51
C ARG A 120 17.88 -11.86 -17.44
N GLU A 121 17.37 -12.94 -16.88
CA GLU A 121 16.97 -14.14 -17.63
C GLU A 121 15.68 -13.92 -18.41
N ASP A 122 14.67 -13.30 -17.79
CA ASP A 122 13.32 -13.28 -18.33
C ASP A 122 12.96 -11.97 -19.07
N LEU A 123 13.46 -10.84 -18.59
CA LEU A 123 13.04 -9.51 -19.03
C LEU A 123 14.17 -8.66 -19.64
N GLY A 124 15.42 -9.03 -19.37
CA GLY A 124 16.59 -8.23 -19.68
C GLY A 124 16.74 -7.04 -18.73
N LYS A 125 15.85 -6.07 -18.82
CA LYS A 125 15.82 -4.89 -17.94
C LYS A 125 14.38 -4.55 -17.56
N VAL A 126 14.23 -3.86 -16.44
CA VAL A 126 12.96 -3.21 -16.02
C VAL A 126 13.04 -1.71 -16.24
N ASP A 127 11.93 -1.12 -16.66
CA ASP A 127 11.80 0.31 -16.92
C ASP A 127 10.93 1.02 -15.86
N MET A 128 10.34 0.27 -14.93
CA MET A 128 9.67 0.82 -13.75
C MET A 128 9.89 -0.05 -12.52
N VAL A 129 10.10 0.59 -11.37
CA VAL A 129 10.20 -0.06 -10.06
C VAL A 129 9.21 0.59 -9.10
N ILE A 130 8.26 -0.19 -8.58
CA ILE A 130 7.33 0.23 -7.54
C ILE A 130 7.83 -0.29 -6.19
N TYR A 131 8.02 0.61 -5.24
CA TYR A 131 8.41 0.27 -3.87
C TYR A 131 7.21 0.50 -2.93
N SER A 132 6.50 -0.58 -2.61
CA SER A 132 5.32 -0.57 -1.75
C SER A 132 5.57 -1.42 -0.50
N LEU A 133 6.57 -1.02 0.28
CA LEU A 133 7.02 -1.75 1.46
C LEU A 133 7.22 -0.79 2.64
N ALA A 134 6.48 -1.03 3.72
CA ALA A 134 6.65 -0.37 5.01
C ALA A 134 6.43 -1.43 6.09
N ALA A 135 7.52 -2.00 6.58
CA ALA A 135 7.44 -3.17 7.44
C ALA A 135 7.42 -2.80 8.91
N PRO A 136 6.65 -3.53 9.75
CA PRO A 136 6.73 -3.39 11.19
C PRO A 136 8.09 -3.89 11.74
N ARG A 137 8.82 -4.67 10.95
CA ARG A 137 10.12 -5.24 11.33
C ARG A 137 11.01 -5.40 10.12
N ARG A 138 12.28 -4.98 10.24
CA ARG A 138 13.32 -5.14 9.23
C ARG A 138 14.58 -5.72 9.88
N THR A 139 15.15 -6.74 9.24
CA THR A 139 16.51 -7.21 9.56
C THR A 139 17.45 -6.77 8.44
N THR A 140 18.48 -6.01 8.79
CA THR A 140 19.51 -5.52 7.86
C THR A 140 20.55 -6.61 7.57
N PRO A 141 21.33 -6.50 6.50
CA PRO A 141 22.33 -7.51 6.10
C PRO A 141 23.37 -7.85 7.18
N ASP A 142 23.64 -6.93 8.10
CA ASP A 142 24.54 -7.14 9.25
C ASP A 142 23.87 -7.94 10.40
N GLY A 143 22.61 -8.35 10.25
CA GLY A 143 21.84 -9.11 11.24
C GLY A 143 21.12 -8.25 12.28
N THR A 144 21.23 -6.93 12.22
CA THR A 144 20.51 -6.03 13.14
C THR A 144 19.02 -5.99 12.79
N THR A 145 18.16 -6.17 13.80
CA THR A 145 16.70 -6.11 13.63
C THR A 145 16.14 -4.83 14.23
N TYR A 146 15.40 -4.09 13.39
CA TYR A 146 14.69 -2.88 13.77
C TYR A 146 13.19 -3.13 13.80
N THR A 147 12.53 -2.62 14.85
CA THR A 147 11.07 -2.71 15.02
C THR A 147 10.47 -1.32 14.92
N SER A 148 9.55 -1.14 13.99
CA SER A 148 8.84 0.12 13.79
C SER A 148 7.73 0.29 14.81
N VAL A 149 7.49 1.52 15.25
CA VAL A 149 6.37 1.90 16.10
C VAL A 149 5.54 3.00 15.44
N LEU A 150 4.26 3.06 15.77
CA LEU A 150 3.34 4.09 15.30
C LEU A 150 2.94 4.94 16.51
N LYS A 151 3.74 5.95 16.81
CA LYS A 151 3.60 6.81 17.99
C LYS A 151 3.77 8.27 17.62
N PRO A 152 3.16 9.18 18.37
CA PRO A 152 3.51 10.60 18.29
C PRO A 152 4.97 10.84 18.69
N VAL A 153 5.47 12.01 18.35
CA VAL A 153 6.84 12.46 18.70
C VAL A 153 6.73 13.74 19.53
N GLY A 154 7.49 13.81 20.61
CA GLY A 154 7.53 14.96 21.51
C GLY A 154 6.45 14.90 22.59
N GLU A 155 5.22 15.18 22.25
CA GLU A 155 4.11 15.25 23.20
C GLU A 155 3.13 14.07 23.05
N PRO A 156 2.45 13.65 24.14
CA PRO A 156 1.37 12.66 24.05
C PRO A 156 0.22 13.15 23.15
N PHE A 157 -0.41 12.21 22.45
CA PHE A 157 -1.58 12.50 21.62
C PHE A 157 -2.82 11.86 22.23
N THR A 158 -3.83 12.68 22.55
CA THR A 158 -5.10 12.24 23.11
C THR A 158 -6.24 12.56 22.16
N ASN A 159 -7.02 11.56 21.77
CA ASN A 159 -8.17 11.77 20.91
C ASN A 159 -9.21 10.64 21.04
N LEU A 160 -10.35 10.80 20.36
CA LEU A 160 -11.44 9.85 20.30
C LEU A 160 -11.03 8.60 19.50
N SER A 161 -11.43 7.43 19.99
CA SER A 161 -11.19 6.14 19.36
C SER A 161 -12.43 5.26 19.40
N TRP A 162 -12.60 4.47 18.36
CA TRP A 162 -13.69 3.51 18.25
C TRP A 162 -13.24 2.11 18.72
N ASN A 163 -14.08 1.45 19.52
CA ASN A 163 -13.89 0.08 19.94
C ASN A 163 -14.71 -0.87 19.04
N ALA A 164 -14.01 -1.67 18.25
CA ALA A 164 -14.60 -2.60 17.29
C ALA A 164 -15.44 -3.74 17.90
N LYS A 165 -15.37 -3.97 19.22
CA LYS A 165 -16.09 -5.07 19.89
C LYS A 165 -17.53 -4.74 20.20
N ASP A 166 -17.80 -3.50 20.57
CA ASP A 166 -19.08 -3.03 21.11
C ASP A 166 -19.58 -1.73 20.50
N ASN A 167 -18.84 -1.19 19.50
CA ASN A 167 -19.10 0.10 18.87
C ASN A 167 -19.05 1.30 19.83
N SER A 168 -18.43 1.15 20.99
CA SER A 168 -18.26 2.26 21.93
C SER A 168 -17.22 3.26 21.45
N LEU A 169 -17.34 4.50 21.88
CA LEU A 169 -16.37 5.56 21.65
C LEU A 169 -15.65 5.88 22.97
N THR A 170 -14.34 5.84 22.94
CA THR A 170 -13.49 6.11 24.11
C THR A 170 -12.40 7.11 23.77
N THR A 171 -11.97 7.87 24.75
CA THR A 171 -10.78 8.71 24.60
C THR A 171 -9.54 7.89 24.92
N VAL A 172 -8.56 7.92 24.02
CA VAL A 172 -7.27 7.23 24.18
C VAL A 172 -6.12 8.23 24.18
N THR A 173 -5.08 7.91 24.93
CA THR A 173 -3.83 8.68 24.93
C THR A 173 -2.70 7.78 24.43
N LEU A 174 -1.97 8.26 23.43
CA LEU A 174 -0.78 7.63 22.90
C LEU A 174 0.46 8.36 23.43
N GLU A 175 1.32 7.64 24.11
CA GLU A 175 2.58 8.18 24.61
C GLU A 175 3.57 8.38 23.47
N PRO A 176 4.42 9.42 23.54
CA PRO A 176 5.38 9.70 22.50
C PRO A 176 6.47 8.63 22.40
N ALA A 177 7.01 8.47 21.20
CA ALA A 177 8.18 7.64 20.99
C ALA A 177 9.44 8.26 21.58
N ASN A 178 10.36 7.42 22.02
CA ASN A 178 11.72 7.85 22.32
C ASN A 178 12.56 7.93 21.02
N GLU A 179 13.78 8.46 21.11
CA GLU A 179 14.67 8.63 19.96
C GLU A 179 15.03 7.31 19.27
N GLU A 180 15.23 6.23 20.03
CA GLU A 180 15.57 4.92 19.51
C GLU A 180 14.40 4.30 18.72
N GLU A 181 13.17 4.41 19.24
CA GLU A 181 11.95 3.98 18.54
C GLU A 181 11.74 4.75 17.24
N GLY A 182 11.99 6.07 17.24
CA GLY A 182 11.92 6.91 16.04
C GLY A 182 12.95 6.47 15.00
N ALA A 183 14.20 6.30 15.39
CA ALA A 183 15.29 5.86 14.51
C ALA A 183 15.02 4.45 13.93
N ALA A 184 14.55 3.52 14.76
CA ALA A 184 14.19 2.16 14.32
C ALA A 184 13.03 2.18 13.29
N THR A 185 12.05 3.07 13.47
CA THR A 185 10.93 3.24 12.52
C THR A 185 11.41 3.78 11.18
N VAL A 186 12.35 4.73 11.17
CA VAL A 186 12.99 5.21 9.94
C VAL A 186 13.71 4.07 9.21
N LYS A 187 14.40 3.19 9.93
CA LYS A 187 15.06 2.00 9.35
C LYS A 187 14.06 1.00 8.71
N GLY A 188 12.91 0.79 9.35
CA GLY A 188 11.90 -0.17 8.88
C GLY A 188 10.97 0.36 7.78
N MET A 189 10.66 1.65 7.80
CA MET A 189 9.62 2.27 6.97
C MET A 189 10.12 3.45 6.10
N GLY A 190 11.40 3.82 6.21
CA GLY A 190 12.00 4.88 5.41
C GLY A 190 12.43 4.43 4.02
N GLY A 191 13.32 5.18 3.40
CA GLY A 191 13.74 4.99 2.00
C GLY A 191 15.10 4.31 1.81
N GLU A 192 15.79 3.90 2.88
CA GLU A 192 17.13 3.31 2.75
C GLU A 192 17.12 2.05 1.88
N ASP A 193 16.26 1.09 2.16
CA ASP A 193 16.16 -0.14 1.38
C ASP A 193 15.69 0.11 -0.06
N TRP A 194 14.82 1.10 -0.27
CA TRP A 194 14.44 1.52 -1.63
C TRP A 194 15.66 2.01 -2.41
N SER A 195 16.51 2.83 -1.80
CA SER A 195 17.78 3.26 -2.42
C SER A 195 18.68 2.07 -2.70
N ASP A 196 18.81 1.13 -1.77
CA ASP A 196 19.60 -0.09 -1.94
C ASP A 196 19.10 -0.94 -3.13
N TRP A 197 17.79 -1.05 -3.31
CA TRP A 197 17.19 -1.72 -4.47
C TRP A 197 17.56 -1.04 -5.78
N ILE A 198 17.43 0.28 -5.87
CA ILE A 198 17.75 1.02 -7.09
C ILE A 198 19.24 0.93 -7.39
N ASP A 199 20.11 1.05 -6.40
CA ASP A 199 21.55 0.88 -6.54
C ASP A 199 21.90 -0.52 -7.05
N ALA A 200 21.33 -1.56 -6.45
CA ALA A 200 21.59 -2.95 -6.85
C ALA A 200 21.14 -3.25 -8.29
N LEU A 201 19.96 -2.77 -8.67
CA LEU A 201 19.42 -2.95 -10.03
C LEU A 201 20.26 -2.20 -11.09
N HIS A 202 20.64 -0.97 -10.78
CA HIS A 202 21.48 -0.16 -11.67
C HIS A 202 22.88 -0.77 -11.83
N ASP A 203 23.55 -1.13 -10.74
CA ASP A 203 24.90 -1.69 -10.75
C ASP A 203 24.96 -3.05 -11.47
N ALA A 204 23.88 -3.82 -11.43
CA ALA A 204 23.75 -5.08 -12.16
C ALA A 204 23.36 -4.92 -13.65
N ASP A 205 23.17 -3.69 -14.13
CA ASP A 205 22.72 -3.37 -15.49
C ASP A 205 21.38 -4.02 -15.87
N VAL A 206 20.43 -4.10 -14.91
CA VAL A 206 19.06 -4.60 -15.12
C VAL A 206 17.99 -3.51 -14.98
N LEU A 207 18.40 -2.26 -14.76
CA LEU A 207 17.54 -1.08 -14.75
C LEU A 207 17.75 -0.29 -16.04
N SER A 208 16.67 0.02 -16.75
CA SER A 208 16.74 0.75 -18.01
C SER A 208 17.16 2.19 -17.80
N GLU A 209 17.84 2.78 -18.80
CA GLU A 209 17.93 4.23 -18.89
C GLU A 209 16.52 4.84 -18.93
N HIS A 210 16.35 6.00 -18.32
CA HIS A 210 15.06 6.69 -18.17
C HIS A 210 14.00 5.91 -17.39
N ALA A 211 14.40 4.90 -16.58
CA ALA A 211 13.49 4.19 -15.73
C ALA A 211 12.83 5.12 -14.70
N VAL A 212 11.63 4.76 -14.29
CA VAL A 212 10.87 5.46 -13.25
C VAL A 212 10.75 4.57 -12.02
N THR A 213 10.97 5.14 -10.85
CA THR A 213 10.69 4.45 -9.59
C THR A 213 9.76 5.28 -8.71
N VAL A 214 8.81 4.61 -8.05
CA VAL A 214 7.81 5.24 -7.19
C VAL A 214 7.74 4.51 -5.87
N ALA A 215 7.73 5.27 -4.77
CA ALA A 215 7.40 4.77 -3.45
C ALA A 215 6.14 5.46 -2.91
N TYR A 216 5.45 4.79 -1.99
CA TYR A 216 4.15 5.23 -1.46
C TYR A 216 4.27 5.82 -0.06
N SER A 217 3.52 6.90 0.16
CA SER A 217 3.45 7.64 1.40
C SER A 217 2.01 7.93 1.78
N TYR A 218 1.82 8.36 3.01
CA TYR A 218 0.58 8.91 3.53
C TYR A 218 0.86 10.09 4.45
N ILE A 219 0.08 11.15 4.35
CA ILE A 219 0.20 12.35 5.20
C ILE A 219 -1.03 12.49 6.10
N GLY A 220 -2.22 12.46 5.51
CA GLY A 220 -3.49 12.67 6.21
C GLY A 220 -3.79 14.15 6.54
N PRO A 221 -4.95 14.40 7.18
CA PRO A 221 -5.36 15.73 7.64
C PRO A 221 -4.76 16.08 9.00
N GLU A 222 -4.93 17.34 9.41
CA GLU A 222 -4.47 17.85 10.73
C GLU A 222 -4.94 16.99 11.91
N LEU A 223 -6.16 16.44 11.83
CA LEU A 223 -6.72 15.53 12.83
C LEU A 223 -5.78 14.37 13.20
N THR A 224 -5.04 13.86 12.23
CA THR A 224 -4.16 12.69 12.39
C THR A 224 -2.67 13.01 12.30
N TYR A 225 -2.29 14.29 12.16
CA TYR A 225 -0.88 14.69 12.07
C TYR A 225 0.00 14.14 13.19
N PRO A 226 -0.41 14.14 14.48
CA PRO A 226 0.43 13.62 15.55
C PRO A 226 0.83 12.15 15.39
N ILE A 227 0.00 11.35 14.70
CA ILE A 227 0.28 9.94 14.43
C ILE A 227 1.06 9.79 13.11
N TYR A 228 0.65 10.50 12.05
CA TYR A 228 1.22 10.33 10.71
C TYR A 228 2.30 11.36 10.38
N LYS A 229 1.94 12.59 10.07
CA LYS A 229 2.88 13.59 9.55
C LYS A 229 3.97 13.96 10.57
N GLU A 230 3.60 14.11 11.83
CA GLU A 230 4.45 14.56 12.93
C GLU A 230 4.91 13.41 13.85
N GLY A 231 4.40 12.20 13.60
CA GLY A 231 4.77 11.00 14.34
C GLY A 231 5.98 10.27 13.77
N THR A 232 6.25 9.09 14.31
CA THR A 232 7.37 8.23 13.88
C THR A 232 7.27 7.83 12.43
N ILE A 233 6.04 7.57 11.93
CA ILE A 233 5.83 7.26 10.51
C ILE A 233 6.13 8.49 9.62
N GLY A 234 5.84 9.69 10.09
CA GLY A 234 6.18 10.94 9.41
C GLY A 234 7.69 11.13 9.28
N MET A 235 8.46 10.77 10.31
CA MET A 235 9.92 10.75 10.24
C MET A 235 10.41 9.79 9.15
N ALA A 236 9.84 8.59 9.08
CA ALA A 236 10.16 7.60 8.04
C ALA A 236 9.79 8.09 6.64
N LYS A 237 8.64 8.75 6.48
CA LYS A 237 8.18 9.29 5.19
C LYS A 237 9.00 10.51 4.73
N LYS A 238 9.49 11.31 5.66
CA LYS A 238 10.47 12.35 5.36
C LYS A 238 11.77 11.74 4.81
N ASN A 239 12.29 10.72 5.46
CA ASN A 239 13.46 9.99 4.98
C ASN A 239 13.21 9.36 3.60
N LEU A 240 12.01 8.81 3.36
CA LEU A 240 11.62 8.28 2.05
C LEU A 240 11.73 9.36 0.94
N LYS A 241 11.26 10.59 1.22
CA LYS A 241 11.37 11.72 0.28
C LYS A 241 12.82 12.14 0.04
N GLU A 242 13.62 12.22 1.11
CA GLU A 242 15.04 12.51 1.01
C GLU A 242 15.79 11.45 0.18
N CYS A 243 15.40 10.18 0.30
CA CYS A 243 15.95 9.10 -0.55
C CYS A 243 15.55 9.27 -2.01
N SER A 244 14.30 9.65 -2.28
CA SER A 244 13.85 9.98 -3.64
C SER A 244 14.70 11.09 -4.26
N ASP A 245 14.95 12.16 -3.52
CA ASP A 245 15.74 13.29 -4.01
C ASP A 245 17.19 12.86 -4.30
N ARG A 246 17.79 12.05 -3.43
CA ARG A 246 19.13 11.47 -3.65
C ARG A 246 19.19 10.54 -4.87
N ILE A 247 18.17 9.73 -5.10
CA ILE A 247 18.10 8.88 -6.32
C ILE A 247 18.06 9.75 -7.57
N ASN A 248 17.24 10.80 -7.58
CA ASN A 248 17.17 11.75 -8.69
C ASN A 248 18.52 12.43 -8.98
N GLU A 249 19.23 12.84 -7.95
CA GLU A 249 20.55 13.46 -8.08
C GLU A 249 21.59 12.44 -8.57
N LYS A 250 21.67 11.28 -7.92
CA LYS A 250 22.68 10.25 -8.21
C LYS A 250 22.60 9.70 -9.63
N TYR A 251 21.38 9.53 -10.15
CA TYR A 251 21.14 8.88 -11.44
C TYR A 251 20.62 9.83 -12.52
N GLN A 252 20.88 11.12 -12.35
CA GLN A 252 20.47 12.16 -13.30
C GLN A 252 20.99 11.88 -14.71
N ASP A 253 22.23 11.46 -14.84
CA ASP A 253 22.89 11.18 -16.15
C ASP A 253 22.27 9.97 -16.87
N ALA A 254 21.76 8.99 -16.12
CA ALA A 254 21.01 7.85 -16.65
C ALA A 254 19.54 8.18 -16.95
N GLY A 255 19.10 9.39 -16.64
CA GLY A 255 17.71 9.85 -16.84
C GLY A 255 16.69 9.19 -15.93
N ILE A 256 17.12 8.47 -14.88
CA ILE A 256 16.22 7.81 -13.92
C ILE A 256 15.47 8.87 -13.12
N ARG A 257 14.19 8.64 -12.93
CA ARG A 257 13.28 9.51 -12.18
C ARG A 257 12.67 8.77 -10.99
N SER A 258 12.75 9.39 -9.82
CA SER A 258 12.20 8.89 -8.57
C SER A 258 11.11 9.82 -8.06
N TYR A 259 9.99 9.24 -7.64
CA TYR A 259 8.83 9.97 -7.14
C TYR A 259 8.32 9.33 -5.85
N VAL A 260 7.74 10.15 -4.99
CA VAL A 260 6.92 9.71 -3.86
C VAL A 260 5.46 10.07 -4.13
N SER A 261 4.59 9.09 -4.14
CA SER A 261 3.14 9.28 -4.26
C SER A 261 2.51 9.26 -2.88
N VAL A 262 1.87 10.36 -2.52
CA VAL A 262 1.08 10.45 -1.28
C VAL A 262 -0.32 9.96 -1.59
N ASN A 263 -0.66 8.80 -1.06
CA ASN A 263 -1.90 8.11 -1.37
C ASN A 263 -2.99 8.40 -0.35
N LYS A 264 -4.23 8.07 -0.70
CA LYS A 264 -5.42 8.20 0.15
C LYS A 264 -5.41 7.19 1.29
N ALA A 265 -6.05 7.54 2.40
CA ALA A 265 -6.38 6.62 3.48
C ALA A 265 -7.23 5.44 2.98
N VAL A 266 -6.77 4.22 3.25
CA VAL A 266 -7.47 2.97 2.95
C VAL A 266 -7.36 2.01 4.12
N VAL A 267 -8.35 1.13 4.26
CA VAL A 267 -8.32 0.08 5.29
C VAL A 267 -7.22 -0.91 5.00
N THR A 268 -6.31 -1.09 5.95
CA THR A 268 -5.25 -2.09 5.94
C THR A 268 -5.18 -2.78 7.30
N GLN A 269 -4.50 -3.91 7.39
CA GLN A 269 -4.27 -4.55 8.68
C GLN A 269 -3.49 -3.64 9.65
N ALA A 270 -2.52 -2.90 9.14
CA ALA A 270 -1.72 -1.98 9.95
C ALA A 270 -2.55 -0.81 10.47
N SER A 271 -3.33 -0.15 9.59
CA SER A 271 -4.16 1.01 9.97
C SER A 271 -5.28 0.64 10.95
N ALA A 272 -5.83 -0.57 10.83
CA ALA A 272 -6.88 -1.06 11.72
C ALA A 272 -6.42 -1.20 13.19
N ALA A 273 -5.14 -1.40 13.41
CA ALA A 273 -4.57 -1.54 14.75
C ALA A 273 -4.18 -0.21 15.42
N ILE A 274 -4.24 0.92 14.68
CA ILE A 274 -3.84 2.23 15.20
C ILE A 274 -5.06 2.90 15.85
N PRO A 275 -5.02 3.23 17.15
CA PRO A 275 -6.11 3.98 17.79
C PRO A 275 -6.43 5.28 17.04
N VAL A 276 -7.67 5.76 17.12
CA VAL A 276 -8.16 6.96 16.41
C VAL A 276 -8.37 6.76 14.89
N VAL A 277 -7.46 6.08 14.22
CA VAL A 277 -7.42 5.96 12.74
C VAL A 277 -8.66 5.27 12.14
N PRO A 278 -9.15 4.12 12.67
CA PRO A 278 -10.37 3.49 12.12
C PRO A 278 -11.59 4.40 12.15
N LEU A 279 -11.78 5.17 13.21
CA LEU A 279 -12.90 6.10 13.32
C LEU A 279 -12.79 7.21 12.26
N TYR A 280 -11.61 7.77 12.07
CA TYR A 280 -11.36 8.75 11.00
C TYR A 280 -11.70 8.17 9.63
N PHE A 281 -11.26 6.95 9.34
CA PHE A 281 -11.52 6.31 8.05
C PHE A 281 -13.01 6.08 7.82
N MET A 282 -13.77 5.65 8.82
CA MET A 282 -15.21 5.43 8.70
C MET A 282 -15.97 6.74 8.41
N ILE A 283 -15.59 7.83 9.07
CA ILE A 283 -16.19 9.15 8.83
C ILE A 283 -15.79 9.65 7.42
N LEU A 284 -14.52 9.55 7.08
CA LEU A 284 -14.01 9.92 5.76
C LEU A 284 -14.75 9.17 4.63
N TYR A 285 -14.93 7.87 4.78
CA TYR A 285 -15.62 7.03 3.80
C TYR A 285 -17.07 7.49 3.62
N LYS A 286 -17.76 7.78 4.71
CA LYS A 286 -19.13 8.30 4.65
C LYS A 286 -19.22 9.58 3.84
N VAL A 287 -18.36 10.53 4.13
CA VAL A 287 -18.31 11.83 3.45
C VAL A 287 -17.91 11.69 1.98
N MET A 288 -16.85 10.94 1.70
CA MET A 288 -16.36 10.78 0.32
C MET A 288 -17.34 9.99 -0.56
N LYS A 289 -18.00 8.96 -0.02
CA LYS A 289 -19.03 8.21 -0.75
C LYS A 289 -20.24 9.10 -1.08
N ALA A 290 -20.68 9.93 -0.16
CA ALA A 290 -21.77 10.88 -0.39
C ALA A 290 -21.45 11.90 -1.51
N LYS A 291 -20.17 12.21 -1.71
CA LYS A 291 -19.68 13.13 -2.74
C LYS A 291 -19.25 12.42 -4.03
N ASN A 292 -19.35 11.11 -4.14
CA ASN A 292 -18.81 10.31 -5.25
C ASN A 292 -17.30 10.48 -5.47
N LEU A 293 -16.54 10.64 -4.37
CA LEU A 293 -15.08 10.82 -4.36
C LEU A 293 -14.33 9.64 -3.73
N HIS A 294 -15.05 8.63 -3.26
CA HIS A 294 -14.41 7.50 -2.59
C HIS A 294 -13.61 6.66 -3.57
N GLU A 295 -12.37 6.36 -3.18
CA GLU A 295 -11.46 5.50 -3.91
C GLU A 295 -10.86 4.47 -2.97
N GLY A 296 -10.77 3.21 -3.40
CA GLY A 296 -9.94 2.18 -2.81
C GLY A 296 -8.57 2.11 -3.50
N CYS A 297 -7.81 1.06 -3.22
CA CYS A 297 -6.46 0.93 -3.77
C CYS A 297 -6.44 0.90 -5.30
N ILE A 298 -7.36 0.17 -5.94
CA ILE A 298 -7.34 0.02 -7.39
C ILE A 298 -7.71 1.32 -8.12
N GLU A 299 -8.71 2.05 -7.62
CA GLU A 299 -9.12 3.33 -8.18
C GLU A 299 -8.00 4.35 -8.09
N GLN A 300 -7.30 4.38 -6.94
CA GLN A 300 -6.14 5.22 -6.72
C GLN A 300 -5.00 4.90 -7.70
N MET A 301 -4.65 3.64 -7.87
CA MET A 301 -3.52 3.25 -8.73
C MET A 301 -3.85 3.37 -10.21
N ASP A 302 -5.07 3.06 -10.62
CA ASP A 302 -5.52 3.28 -11.99
C ASP A 302 -5.47 4.78 -12.34
N ARG A 303 -5.92 5.65 -11.43
CA ARG A 303 -5.85 7.12 -11.62
C ARG A 303 -4.41 7.62 -11.60
N LEU A 304 -3.54 7.08 -10.74
CA LEU A 304 -2.11 7.43 -10.70
C LEU A 304 -1.46 7.23 -12.06
N PHE A 305 -1.57 6.04 -12.62
CA PHE A 305 -0.87 5.67 -13.87
C PHE A 305 -1.56 6.18 -15.13
N ARG A 306 -2.83 6.61 -15.06
CA ARG A 306 -3.53 7.24 -16.18
C ARG A 306 -3.38 8.74 -16.25
N GLN A 307 -3.29 9.41 -15.08
CA GLN A 307 -3.42 10.88 -15.01
C GLN A 307 -2.22 11.57 -14.39
N LYS A 308 -1.64 11.01 -13.34
CA LYS A 308 -0.62 11.70 -12.53
C LYS A 308 0.82 11.31 -12.89
N LEU A 309 1.02 10.08 -13.36
CA LEU A 309 2.33 9.56 -13.76
C LEU A 309 2.20 8.87 -15.12
N THR A 310 2.55 9.57 -16.18
CA THR A 310 2.45 9.09 -17.56
C THR A 310 3.83 9.12 -18.23
N GLY A 311 4.29 7.95 -18.67
CA GLY A 311 5.66 7.80 -19.15
C GLY A 311 6.66 8.14 -18.05
N THR A 312 7.51 9.13 -18.27
CA THR A 312 8.49 9.62 -17.29
C THR A 312 8.06 10.92 -16.60
N HIS A 313 6.90 11.44 -16.94
CA HIS A 313 6.38 12.68 -16.39
C HIS A 313 5.41 12.44 -15.24
N ALA A 314 5.58 13.21 -14.17
CA ALA A 314 4.69 13.19 -13.02
C ALA A 314 4.17 14.60 -12.70
N GLU A 315 2.87 14.68 -12.40
CA GLU A 315 2.27 15.87 -11.78
C GLU A 315 2.67 15.91 -10.31
N GLN A 316 3.39 16.95 -9.91
CA GLN A 316 3.92 17.10 -8.56
C GLN A 316 3.46 18.43 -7.95
N ASP A 317 3.30 18.44 -6.62
CA ASP A 317 3.12 19.66 -5.85
C ASP A 317 4.44 20.43 -5.68
N ALA A 318 4.39 21.57 -4.96
CA ALA A 318 5.55 22.42 -4.73
C ALA A 318 6.67 21.74 -3.90
N GLU A 319 6.34 20.70 -3.15
CA GLU A 319 7.30 19.90 -2.36
C GLU A 319 7.85 18.69 -3.14
N GLY A 320 7.37 18.49 -4.38
CA GLY A 320 7.80 17.40 -5.25
C GLY A 320 7.12 16.07 -4.98
N PHE A 321 5.92 16.08 -4.40
CA PHE A 321 5.07 14.89 -4.23
C PHE A 321 4.05 14.75 -5.34
N ILE A 322 3.77 13.51 -5.75
CA ILE A 322 2.55 13.20 -6.48
C ILE A 322 1.43 13.11 -5.45
N ARG A 323 0.36 13.90 -5.63
CA ARG A 323 -0.73 13.97 -4.64
C ARG A 323 -1.94 13.18 -5.13
N MET A 324 -2.03 11.92 -4.67
CA MET A 324 -3.19 11.05 -4.89
C MET A 324 -4.24 11.20 -3.78
N ASP A 325 -3.87 11.85 -2.69
CA ASP A 325 -4.74 12.22 -1.56
C ASP A 325 -5.49 13.55 -1.80
N ASP A 326 -5.43 14.10 -3.01
CA ASP A 326 -6.01 15.37 -3.40
C ASP A 326 -7.53 15.44 -3.15
N TRP A 327 -8.25 14.33 -3.34
CA TRP A 327 -9.69 14.27 -3.08
C TRP A 327 -10.02 14.08 -1.60
N GLU A 328 -9.22 13.30 -0.86
CA GLU A 328 -9.34 13.18 0.59
C GLU A 328 -9.15 14.52 1.29
N LEU A 329 -8.15 15.29 0.87
CA LEU A 329 -7.77 16.57 1.50
C LEU A 329 -8.47 17.78 0.93
N ARG A 330 -9.51 17.64 0.12
CA ARG A 330 -10.37 18.75 -0.30
C ARG A 330 -10.93 19.47 0.93
N GLU A 331 -10.97 20.79 0.88
CA GLU A 331 -11.48 21.61 1.97
C GLU A 331 -12.92 21.24 2.38
N ASP A 332 -13.80 21.00 1.39
CA ASP A 332 -15.18 20.60 1.64
C ASP A 332 -15.30 19.21 2.26
N VAL A 333 -14.42 18.26 1.88
CA VAL A 333 -14.37 16.92 2.49
C VAL A 333 -13.90 17.02 3.94
N GLN A 334 -12.80 17.72 4.19
CA GLN A 334 -12.25 17.80 5.54
C GLN A 334 -13.11 18.64 6.48
N ALA A 335 -13.79 19.69 5.99
CA ALA A 335 -14.75 20.44 6.78
C ALA A 335 -15.92 19.56 7.27
N GLU A 336 -16.50 18.74 6.39
CA GLU A 336 -17.58 17.81 6.76
C GLU A 336 -17.06 16.69 7.69
N VAL A 337 -15.86 16.18 7.49
CA VAL A 337 -15.23 15.20 8.38
C VAL A 337 -15.05 15.79 9.77
N MET A 338 -14.53 17.01 9.89
CA MET A 338 -14.35 17.68 11.20
C MET A 338 -15.67 18.01 11.88
N GLU A 339 -16.68 18.42 11.13
CA GLU A 339 -18.03 18.63 11.67
C GLU A 339 -18.60 17.33 12.24
N ALA A 340 -18.48 16.22 11.49
CA ALA A 340 -18.89 14.90 11.92
C ALA A 340 -18.11 14.41 13.14
N TRP A 341 -16.79 14.58 13.14
CA TRP A 341 -15.91 14.23 14.26
C TRP A 341 -16.30 14.90 15.56
N ASN A 342 -16.63 16.20 15.51
CA ASN A 342 -16.98 16.98 16.68
C ASN A 342 -18.40 16.69 17.21
N LYS A 343 -19.26 16.07 16.42
CA LYS A 343 -20.64 15.76 16.78
C LYS A 343 -20.88 14.29 17.15
N ILE A 344 -19.96 13.40 16.75
CA ILE A 344 -20.21 11.96 16.83
C ILE A 344 -20.40 11.48 18.27
N THR A 345 -21.45 10.69 18.46
CA THR A 345 -21.75 9.96 19.69
C THR A 345 -21.97 8.48 19.35
N GLU A 346 -21.98 7.62 20.36
CA GLU A 346 -22.23 6.18 20.15
C GLU A 346 -23.59 5.92 19.49
N THR A 347 -24.62 6.73 19.81
CA THR A 347 -25.96 6.59 19.24
C THR A 347 -26.04 7.04 17.76
N GLU A 348 -25.15 7.91 17.33
CA GLU A 348 -25.13 8.47 15.96
C GLU A 348 -24.04 7.82 15.09
N LEU A 349 -23.27 6.89 15.63
CA LEU A 349 -22.12 6.29 14.96
C LEU A 349 -22.48 5.75 13.56
N SER A 350 -23.55 4.99 13.43
CA SER A 350 -23.99 4.38 12.16
C SER A 350 -24.50 5.40 11.13
N GLU A 351 -24.96 6.57 11.59
CA GLU A 351 -25.43 7.64 10.73
C GLU A 351 -24.28 8.50 10.19
N ILE A 352 -23.27 8.75 11.03
CA ILE A 352 -22.17 9.69 10.78
C ILE A 352 -20.96 8.96 10.17
N ALA A 353 -20.74 7.70 10.50
CA ALA A 353 -19.61 6.89 10.08
C ALA A 353 -20.06 5.68 9.26
N ASP A 354 -19.25 5.29 8.27
CA ASP A 354 -19.48 4.11 7.42
C ASP A 354 -18.86 2.84 8.06
N VAL A 355 -19.47 2.40 9.17
CA VAL A 355 -18.99 1.22 9.91
C VAL A 355 -19.06 -0.05 9.05
N ASP A 356 -20.16 -0.22 8.32
CA ASP A 356 -20.38 -1.39 7.48
C ASP A 356 -19.38 -1.44 6.31
N GLY A 357 -19.16 -0.31 5.62
CA GLY A 357 -18.17 -0.23 4.54
C GLY A 357 -16.73 -0.42 5.03
N TYR A 358 -16.42 0.04 6.23
CA TYR A 358 -15.12 -0.23 6.85
C TYR A 358 -14.89 -1.73 7.06
N TRP A 359 -15.88 -2.42 7.64
CA TRP A 359 -15.81 -3.87 7.84
C TRP A 359 -15.84 -4.65 6.53
N GLU A 360 -16.59 -4.21 5.53
CA GLU A 360 -16.60 -4.81 4.20
C GLU A 360 -15.19 -4.79 3.60
N ASP A 361 -14.53 -3.63 3.56
CA ASP A 361 -13.14 -3.51 3.10
C ASP A 361 -12.18 -4.38 3.91
N PHE A 362 -12.36 -4.41 5.24
CA PHE A 362 -11.53 -5.26 6.10
C PHE A 362 -11.69 -6.74 5.77
N TYR A 363 -12.91 -7.23 5.60
CA TYR A 363 -13.18 -8.63 5.25
C TYR A 363 -12.70 -8.97 3.83
N HIS A 364 -12.87 -8.06 2.89
CA HIS A 364 -12.41 -8.24 1.51
C HIS A 364 -10.91 -8.47 1.42
N MET A 365 -10.10 -7.87 2.31
CA MET A 365 -8.65 -8.13 2.37
C MET A 365 -8.31 -9.61 2.58
N PHE A 366 -9.20 -10.36 3.23
CA PHE A 366 -9.01 -11.80 3.52
C PHE A 366 -9.85 -12.70 2.61
N GLY A 367 -10.53 -12.15 1.62
CA GLY A 367 -11.37 -12.90 0.69
C GLY A 367 -12.76 -13.24 1.22
N PHE A 368 -13.26 -12.51 2.22
CA PHE A 368 -14.60 -12.74 2.79
C PHE A 368 -15.58 -11.65 2.38
N LYS A 369 -16.88 -11.96 2.50
CA LYS A 369 -18.04 -11.08 2.21
C LYS A 369 -18.21 -10.68 0.75
N PHE A 370 -17.74 -11.47 -0.19
CA PHE A 370 -18.12 -11.33 -1.58
C PHE A 370 -19.44 -12.07 -1.83
N ASP A 371 -20.41 -11.39 -2.42
CA ASP A 371 -21.78 -11.87 -2.64
C ASP A 371 -21.89 -13.04 -3.63
N ASN A 372 -20.91 -13.19 -4.50
CA ASN A 372 -20.86 -14.24 -5.53
C ASN A 372 -19.88 -15.38 -5.20
N VAL A 373 -19.38 -15.46 -3.96
CA VAL A 373 -18.50 -16.53 -3.49
C VAL A 373 -19.27 -17.48 -2.58
N ASP A 374 -19.22 -18.77 -2.88
CA ASP A 374 -19.81 -19.83 -2.06
C ASP A 374 -18.87 -20.21 -0.92
N TYR A 375 -19.17 -19.69 0.27
CA TYR A 375 -18.36 -19.92 1.48
C TYR A 375 -18.68 -21.25 2.19
N ASP A 376 -19.73 -21.96 1.77
CA ASP A 376 -20.10 -23.27 2.32
C ASP A 376 -19.40 -24.43 1.59
N ARG A 377 -18.78 -24.15 0.46
CA ARG A 377 -18.05 -25.13 -0.33
C ARG A 377 -16.67 -25.40 0.25
N ASP A 378 -16.27 -26.66 0.29
CA ASP A 378 -14.86 -27.04 0.57
C ASP A 378 -13.95 -26.53 -0.55
N VAL A 379 -12.92 -25.79 -0.17
CA VAL A 379 -11.94 -25.20 -1.09
C VAL A 379 -10.55 -25.76 -0.79
N PRO A 380 -9.78 -26.21 -1.81
CA PRO A 380 -8.38 -26.56 -1.58
C PRO A 380 -7.58 -25.39 -1.01
N LEU A 381 -6.73 -25.66 -0.05
CA LEU A 381 -5.89 -24.62 0.58
C LEU A 381 -4.62 -24.34 -0.22
N VAL A 382 -4.26 -25.25 -1.13
CA VAL A 382 -3.04 -25.23 -1.97
C VAL A 382 -3.43 -25.28 -3.44
#